data_a4c6de9357058725830194dbed6d33b7
#
_entry.id   a4c6de9357058725830194dbed6d33b7
#
_cell.length_a   1.000
_cell.length_b   1.000
_cell.length_c   1.000
_cell.angle_alpha   90.00
_cell.angle_beta   90.00
_cell.angle_gamma   90.00
#
_symmetry.space_group_name_H-M   'P 1'
#
loop_
_entity.id
_entity.type
_entity.pdbx_description
1 polymer ?
#
loop_
_entity_poly.entity_id
_entity_poly.type
_entity_poly.pdbx_seq_one_letter_code
_entity_poly.pdbx_strand_id
1 'polypeptide(L)'
;MLQKIGFQPGINKQLTPTGAEGQWVDCDNVRFRYGTPEKIGGWSQLGSDNLTGAGRGLHHFVNSSARKYAIIGTNRILYAYSGGAYYDIHPIKATTTLTSAFSTTNGSAVVTITFSSDHNISASDIILLDNFSTITNSNFGASDFNNKKFMVTSVPTSTTLTITMPSNETGSGATTSGGIRVQHYYPVGPAVQAKGFGWSLGSWGGEDVGAATTTLSAGINSSQTTGIILVNDALFPTAGTSFVKIGTEEISYTGISASKELTGVTREVRGTTAATHSSGATVTNTSEFVAWGEAASGDLVIEPGMWSLDNFGDKAICLIHDSAVFEWNSAATDATNSRATIISGAPTASRHMLV
;
A
#
# COMPACT_ATOMS: atom_id res chain seq x y z
N MET A 1 48.42 -21.93 -33.39
CA MET A 1 48.69 -20.47 -33.46
C MET A 1 47.77 -19.75 -32.47
N LEU A 2 48.32 -19.08 -31.47
CA LEU A 2 47.53 -18.26 -30.53
C LEU A 2 47.31 -16.90 -31.17
N GLN A 3 46.08 -16.57 -31.50
CA GLN A 3 45.69 -15.27 -32.03
C GLN A 3 45.24 -14.34 -30.87
N LYS A 4 45.92 -13.22 -30.71
CA LYS A 4 45.55 -12.21 -29.71
C LYS A 4 44.36 -11.41 -30.29
N ILE A 5 43.20 -11.59 -29.69
CA ILE A 5 42.02 -10.78 -30.02
C ILE A 5 42.07 -9.52 -29.12
N GLY A 6 42.22 -8.36 -29.76
CA GLY A 6 42.10 -7.08 -29.10
C GLY A 6 40.71 -6.52 -29.28
N PHE A 7 40.07 -6.09 -28.21
CA PHE A 7 38.80 -5.36 -28.25
C PHE A 7 38.85 -4.18 -27.29
N GLN A 8 38.07 -3.17 -27.58
CA GLN A 8 37.97 -1.99 -26.73
C GLN A 8 37.01 -2.26 -25.57
N PRO A 9 37.35 -1.79 -24.35
CA PRO A 9 36.46 -1.93 -23.21
C PRO A 9 35.23 -1.02 -23.36
N GLY A 10 34.12 -1.47 -22.82
CA GLY A 10 32.85 -0.73 -22.88
C GLY A 10 31.87 -1.34 -23.87
N ILE A 11 30.65 -0.80 -23.90
CA ILE A 11 29.54 -1.23 -24.75
C ILE A 11 29.22 -0.10 -25.73
N ASN A 12 29.35 -0.34 -27.03
CA ASN A 12 28.98 0.63 -28.06
C ASN A 12 27.55 0.34 -28.54
N LYS A 13 26.62 1.20 -28.14
CA LYS A 13 25.21 1.16 -28.56
C LYS A 13 24.90 2.15 -29.71
N GLN A 14 25.88 2.91 -30.16
CA GLN A 14 25.67 3.94 -31.21
C GLN A 14 25.88 3.39 -32.62
N LEU A 15 26.74 2.38 -32.78
CA LEU A 15 27.03 1.78 -34.07
C LEU A 15 26.25 0.47 -34.25
N THR A 16 26.04 0.11 -35.53
CA THR A 16 25.52 -1.23 -35.88
C THR A 16 26.55 -2.30 -35.48
N PRO A 17 26.13 -3.55 -35.26
CA PRO A 17 27.08 -4.64 -34.96
C PRO A 17 28.23 -4.78 -35.97
N THR A 18 27.98 -4.53 -37.24
CA THR A 18 28.99 -4.54 -38.28
C THR A 18 29.91 -3.33 -38.23
N GLY A 19 29.39 -2.15 -37.83
CA GLY A 19 30.20 -0.92 -37.70
C GLY A 19 31.00 -0.87 -36.40
N ALA A 20 30.71 -1.72 -35.43
CA ALA A 20 31.36 -1.82 -34.14
C ALA A 20 32.38 -2.98 -34.08
N GLU A 21 33.03 -3.30 -35.20
CA GLU A 21 34.06 -4.36 -35.24
C GLU A 21 35.15 -4.10 -34.21
N GLY A 22 35.47 -5.11 -33.39
CA GLY A 22 36.44 -5.00 -32.30
C GLY A 22 35.88 -4.35 -31.01
N GLN A 23 34.59 -4.09 -30.96
CA GLN A 23 33.90 -3.52 -29.79
C GLN A 23 32.76 -4.44 -29.33
N TRP A 24 32.38 -4.30 -28.08
CA TRP A 24 31.19 -4.95 -27.55
C TRP A 24 29.95 -4.13 -27.88
N VAL A 25 28.96 -4.74 -28.53
CA VAL A 25 27.66 -4.10 -28.83
C VAL A 25 26.61 -4.40 -27.81
N ASP A 26 26.76 -5.53 -27.11
CA ASP A 26 25.90 -5.95 -25.99
C ASP A 26 26.67 -6.92 -25.08
N CYS A 27 26.33 -6.89 -23.76
CA CYS A 27 26.83 -7.86 -22.81
C CYS A 27 25.91 -7.87 -21.58
N ASP A 28 25.82 -9.00 -20.93
CA ASP A 28 25.10 -9.21 -19.68
C ASP A 28 26.04 -9.81 -18.64
N ASN A 29 25.90 -9.37 -17.39
CA ASN A 29 26.71 -9.84 -16.25
C ASN A 29 28.23 -9.68 -16.43
N VAL A 30 28.67 -8.65 -17.17
CA VAL A 30 30.07 -8.34 -17.42
C VAL A 30 30.39 -6.93 -17.00
N ARG A 31 31.52 -6.73 -16.35
CA ARG A 31 32.14 -5.44 -16.10
C ARG A 31 33.49 -5.35 -16.79
N PHE A 32 33.90 -4.16 -17.15
CA PHE A 32 35.25 -3.91 -17.68
C PHE A 32 36.14 -3.38 -16.56
N ARG A 33 37.21 -4.11 -16.26
CA ARG A 33 38.19 -3.71 -15.27
C ARG A 33 39.60 -3.77 -15.87
N TYR A 34 40.35 -2.68 -15.71
CA TYR A 34 41.66 -2.54 -16.32
C TYR A 34 41.71 -2.86 -17.83
N GLY A 35 40.64 -2.48 -18.55
CA GLY A 35 40.54 -2.71 -19.99
C GLY A 35 40.15 -4.12 -20.42
N THR A 36 39.91 -5.05 -19.48
CA THR A 36 39.51 -6.41 -19.78
C THR A 36 38.10 -6.70 -19.27
N PRO A 37 37.27 -7.49 -20.00
CA PRO A 37 35.98 -7.95 -19.53
C PRO A 37 36.17 -8.94 -18.38
N GLU A 38 35.41 -8.76 -17.34
CA GLU A 38 35.37 -9.60 -16.16
C GLU A 38 33.91 -9.94 -15.86
N LYS A 39 33.64 -11.23 -15.60
CA LYS A 39 32.30 -11.65 -15.20
C LYS A 39 31.95 -11.05 -13.84
N ILE A 40 30.82 -10.40 -13.74
CA ILE A 40 30.24 -9.97 -12.46
C ILE A 40 29.77 -11.25 -11.75
N GLY A 41 30.15 -11.42 -10.50
CA GLY A 41 29.62 -12.50 -9.67
C GLY A 41 28.11 -12.36 -9.48
N GLY A 42 27.44 -13.45 -9.17
CA GLY A 42 26.01 -13.42 -8.87
C GLY A 42 25.70 -12.58 -7.63
N TRP A 43 24.42 -12.27 -7.46
CA TRP A 43 23.89 -11.61 -6.26
C TRP A 43 23.65 -12.67 -5.18
N SER A 44 24.02 -12.36 -3.97
CA SER A 44 23.61 -13.13 -2.79
C SER A 44 22.73 -12.27 -1.90
N GLN A 45 21.73 -12.90 -1.27
CA GLN A 45 20.88 -12.21 -0.31
C GLN A 45 21.73 -11.75 0.89
N LEU A 46 21.51 -10.52 1.32
CA LEU A 46 22.12 -9.96 2.52
C LEU A 46 21.26 -10.32 3.73
N GLY A 47 21.69 -11.29 4.51
CA GLY A 47 20.91 -11.83 5.63
C GLY A 47 19.90 -12.89 5.22
N SER A 48 19.18 -13.43 6.20
CA SER A 48 18.17 -14.48 6.02
C SER A 48 16.74 -13.95 5.96
N ASP A 49 16.52 -12.68 6.36
CA ASP A 49 15.18 -12.13 6.55
C ASP A 49 14.68 -11.41 5.30
N ASN A 50 13.42 -11.62 4.99
CA ASN A 50 12.74 -10.86 3.95
C ASN A 50 12.11 -9.60 4.55
N LEU A 51 12.29 -8.47 3.89
CA LEU A 51 11.63 -7.23 4.26
C LEU A 51 10.14 -7.28 3.91
N THR A 52 9.31 -6.73 4.78
CA THR A 52 7.88 -6.58 4.49
C THR A 52 7.67 -5.39 3.55
N GLY A 53 7.12 -5.65 2.38
CA GLY A 53 6.84 -4.64 1.35
C GLY A 53 7.94 -4.49 0.31
N ALA A 54 7.70 -3.63 -0.68
CA ALA A 54 8.65 -3.30 -1.74
C ALA A 54 9.59 -2.18 -1.29
N GLY A 55 10.90 -2.34 -1.44
CA GLY A 55 11.90 -1.31 -1.13
C GLY A 55 11.72 -0.06 -2.00
N ARG A 56 11.61 1.11 -1.38
CA ARG A 56 11.33 2.40 -2.02
C ARG A 56 12.32 3.50 -1.67
N GLY A 57 13.10 3.31 -0.63
CA GLY A 57 14.13 4.24 -0.23
C GLY A 57 15.28 3.52 0.44
N LEU A 58 16.50 3.98 0.19
CA LEU A 58 17.71 3.47 0.82
C LEU A 58 18.63 4.65 1.11
N HIS A 59 19.05 4.77 2.35
CA HIS A 59 20.04 5.75 2.77
C HIS A 59 21.03 5.09 3.73
N HIS A 60 22.31 5.41 3.61
CA HIS A 60 23.32 4.87 4.50
C HIS A 60 24.10 5.99 5.16
N PHE A 61 24.44 5.79 6.42
CA PHE A 61 25.30 6.72 7.18
C PHE A 61 26.11 6.01 8.23
N VAL A 62 27.10 6.73 8.76
CA VAL A 62 27.93 6.28 9.88
C VAL A 62 27.71 7.22 11.04
N ASN A 63 27.35 6.70 12.21
CA ASN A 63 27.15 7.52 13.39
C ASN A 63 28.47 7.92 14.07
N SER A 64 28.40 8.79 15.09
CA SER A 64 29.55 9.28 15.84
C SER A 64 30.36 8.18 16.55
N SER A 65 29.76 7.00 16.78
CA SER A 65 30.42 5.82 17.33
C SER A 65 31.01 4.91 16.24
N ALA A 66 31.17 5.39 15.02
CA ALA A 66 31.67 4.65 13.85
C ALA A 66 30.84 3.42 13.45
N ARG A 67 29.60 3.30 13.96
CA ARG A 67 28.67 2.23 13.57
C ARG A 67 27.99 2.60 12.26
N LYS A 68 27.95 1.64 11.35
CA LYS A 68 27.34 1.79 10.02
C LYS A 68 25.87 1.37 10.07
N TYR A 69 25.02 2.20 9.48
CA TYR A 69 23.59 1.95 9.32
C TYR A 69 23.17 2.10 7.87
N ALA A 70 22.23 1.25 7.45
CA ALA A 70 21.45 1.48 6.23
C ALA A 70 19.98 1.58 6.63
N ILE A 71 19.36 2.70 6.31
CA ILE A 71 17.93 2.92 6.52
C ILE A 71 17.21 2.50 5.25
N ILE A 72 16.24 1.61 5.38
CA ILE A 72 15.52 1.00 4.26
C ILE A 72 14.04 1.28 4.45
N GLY A 73 13.48 2.12 3.60
CA GLY A 73 12.05 2.39 3.54
C GLY A 73 11.36 1.48 2.53
N THR A 74 10.40 0.69 2.99
CA THR A 74 9.49 -0.03 2.09
C THR A 74 8.14 0.70 2.01
N ASN A 75 7.28 0.32 1.09
CA ASN A 75 5.90 0.84 1.07
C ASN A 75 5.07 0.40 2.29
N ARG A 76 5.66 -0.34 3.23
CA ARG A 76 4.99 -0.86 4.43
C ARG A 76 5.71 -0.48 5.72
N ILE A 77 7.02 -0.65 5.79
CA ILE A 77 7.80 -0.57 7.03
C ILE A 77 9.13 0.12 6.77
N LEU A 78 9.60 0.88 7.75
CA LEU A 78 10.93 1.48 7.78
C LEU A 78 11.85 0.60 8.64
N TYR A 79 12.98 0.23 8.09
CA TYR A 79 13.98 -0.60 8.77
C TYR A 79 15.30 0.14 8.92
N ALA A 80 16.01 -0.14 10.00
CA ALA A 80 17.43 0.10 10.12
C ALA A 80 18.18 -1.23 10.03
N TYR A 81 19.17 -1.31 9.14
CA TYR A 81 20.07 -2.45 9.05
C TYR A 81 21.41 -2.09 9.66
N SER A 82 21.90 -2.90 10.58
CA SER A 82 23.25 -2.76 11.17
C SER A 82 23.70 -4.09 11.78
N GLY A 83 24.99 -4.40 11.65
CA GLY A 83 25.57 -5.59 12.27
C GLY A 83 25.01 -6.94 11.76
N GLY A 84 24.43 -6.99 10.57
CA GLY A 84 23.84 -8.20 10.00
C GLY A 84 22.36 -8.40 10.29
N ALA A 85 21.71 -7.50 11.05
CA ALA A 85 20.30 -7.61 11.43
C ALA A 85 19.47 -6.42 10.95
N TYR A 86 18.17 -6.65 10.73
CA TYR A 86 17.16 -5.63 10.43
C TYR A 86 16.36 -5.31 11.68
N TYR A 87 16.24 -4.04 11.97
CA TYR A 87 15.48 -3.51 13.10
C TYR A 87 14.28 -2.72 12.57
N ASP A 88 13.09 -3.03 13.05
CA ASP A 88 11.88 -2.31 12.71
C ASP A 88 11.83 -0.99 13.49
N ILE A 89 12.15 0.10 12.83
CA ILE A 89 12.15 1.46 13.39
C ILE A 89 10.94 2.28 12.92
N HIS A 90 9.94 1.63 12.30
CA HIS A 90 8.78 2.31 11.74
C HIS A 90 8.00 3.08 12.82
N PRO A 91 7.59 4.33 12.55
CA PRO A 91 6.86 5.14 13.53
C PRO A 91 5.44 4.61 13.77
N ILE A 92 4.97 4.70 15.01
CA ILE A 92 3.62 4.33 15.41
C ILE A 92 2.73 5.58 15.36
N LYS A 93 1.62 5.48 14.64
CA LYS A 93 0.62 6.56 14.51
C LYS A 93 -0.31 6.62 15.72
N ALA A 94 -0.75 5.46 16.18
CA ALA A 94 -1.66 5.35 17.33
C ALA A 94 -1.44 4.03 18.06
N THR A 95 -1.68 4.04 19.36
CA THR A 95 -1.71 2.83 20.18
C THR A 95 -3.04 2.78 20.93
N THR A 96 -3.78 1.68 20.76
CA THR A 96 -5.07 1.46 21.43
C THR A 96 -4.99 0.17 22.24
N THR A 97 -5.47 0.24 23.49
CA THR A 97 -5.60 -0.94 24.33
C THR A 97 -7.05 -1.41 24.31
N LEU A 98 -7.26 -2.66 24.00
CA LEU A 98 -8.58 -3.28 23.79
C LEU A 98 -8.88 -4.32 24.85
N THR A 99 -10.16 -4.52 25.13
CA THR A 99 -10.67 -5.55 26.05
C THR A 99 -11.73 -6.36 25.33
N SER A 100 -11.64 -7.70 25.39
CA SER A 100 -12.60 -8.62 24.76
C SER A 100 -12.86 -8.32 23.29
N ALA A 101 -11.82 -7.97 22.55
CA ALA A 101 -11.92 -7.34 21.25
C ALA A 101 -11.74 -8.29 20.05
N PHE A 102 -11.26 -9.52 20.29
CA PHE A 102 -10.92 -10.44 19.22
C PHE A 102 -11.94 -11.57 19.15
N SER A 103 -12.40 -11.87 17.94
CA SER A 103 -13.27 -13.00 17.68
C SER A 103 -12.82 -13.76 16.45
N THR A 104 -13.00 -15.09 16.50
CA THR A 104 -12.70 -16.03 15.43
C THR A 104 -13.93 -16.85 15.08
N THR A 105 -13.95 -17.42 13.88
CA THR A 105 -15.04 -18.28 13.41
C THR A 105 -14.45 -19.61 12.97
N ASN A 106 -15.06 -20.71 13.39
CA ASN A 106 -14.66 -22.05 13.00
C ASN A 106 -14.62 -22.21 11.47
N GLY A 107 -13.55 -22.78 10.98
CA GLY A 107 -13.30 -22.98 9.55
C GLY A 107 -12.79 -21.75 8.81
N SER A 108 -12.62 -20.60 9.48
CA SER A 108 -12.15 -19.35 8.87
C SER A 108 -10.74 -18.97 9.36
N ALA A 109 -9.91 -18.45 8.47
CA ALA A 109 -8.63 -17.82 8.81
C ALA A 109 -8.78 -16.35 9.25
N VAL A 110 -9.98 -15.79 9.18
CA VAL A 110 -10.24 -14.38 9.47
C VAL A 110 -10.45 -14.18 10.96
N VAL A 111 -9.71 -13.24 11.53
CA VAL A 111 -9.89 -12.77 12.91
C VAL A 111 -10.44 -11.36 12.85
N THR A 112 -11.55 -11.14 13.56
CA THR A 112 -12.19 -9.84 13.69
C THR A 112 -11.70 -9.14 14.94
N ILE A 113 -11.31 -7.88 14.81
CA ILE A 113 -10.88 -7.02 15.90
C ILE A 113 -11.90 -5.89 16.04
N THR A 114 -12.48 -5.75 17.24
CA THR A 114 -13.50 -4.75 17.54
C THR A 114 -12.94 -3.67 18.48
N PHE A 115 -13.09 -2.43 18.08
CA PHE A 115 -12.70 -1.25 18.86
C PHE A 115 -13.91 -0.65 19.56
N SER A 116 -13.69 0.04 20.66
CA SER A 116 -14.73 0.76 21.39
C SER A 116 -15.15 2.09 20.75
N SER A 117 -14.34 2.60 19.82
CA SER A 117 -14.57 3.84 19.06
C SER A 117 -13.94 3.73 17.69
N ASP A 118 -14.15 4.71 16.84
CA ASP A 118 -13.58 4.77 15.48
C ASP A 118 -12.06 4.66 15.53
N HIS A 119 -11.51 3.69 14.80
CA HIS A 119 -10.08 3.37 14.83
C HIS A 119 -9.25 4.12 13.77
N ASN A 120 -9.84 4.69 12.75
CA ASN A 120 -9.16 5.41 11.65
C ASN A 120 -8.01 4.61 10.99
N ILE A 121 -8.17 3.29 10.92
CA ILE A 121 -7.25 2.35 10.25
C ILE A 121 -7.90 1.93 8.94
N SER A 122 -7.13 1.89 7.87
CA SER A 122 -7.61 1.50 6.54
C SER A 122 -7.21 0.07 6.18
N ALA A 123 -7.91 -0.52 5.21
CA ALA A 123 -7.48 -1.79 4.64
C ALA A 123 -6.06 -1.65 4.05
N SER A 124 -5.27 -2.69 4.18
CA SER A 124 -3.85 -2.73 3.82
C SER A 124 -2.88 -1.97 4.76
N ASP A 125 -3.35 -1.26 5.77
CA ASP A 125 -2.47 -0.72 6.82
C ASP A 125 -1.81 -1.85 7.62
N ILE A 126 -0.70 -1.53 8.27
CA ILE A 126 0.01 -2.47 9.15
C ILE A 126 -0.33 -2.16 10.60
N ILE A 127 -0.66 -3.18 11.34
CA ILE A 127 -0.82 -3.14 12.80
C ILE A 127 0.14 -4.11 13.46
N LEU A 128 0.68 -3.73 14.59
CA LEU A 128 1.44 -4.59 15.49
C LEU A 128 0.55 -4.94 16.68
N LEU A 129 0.42 -6.22 16.95
CA LEU A 129 -0.36 -6.74 18.06
C LEU A 129 0.57 -7.20 19.18
N ASP A 130 0.15 -6.94 20.43
CA ASP A 130 0.93 -7.25 21.60
C ASP A 130 0.03 -7.44 22.84
N ASN A 131 0.59 -8.07 23.88
CA ASN A 131 -0.05 -8.26 25.16
C ASN A 131 -1.31 -9.13 25.13
N PHE A 132 -1.37 -10.09 24.18
CA PHE A 132 -2.37 -11.14 24.23
C PHE A 132 -2.12 -12.10 25.39
N SER A 133 -3.18 -12.51 26.04
CA SER A 133 -3.10 -13.58 27.06
C SER A 133 -3.65 -14.91 26.51
N THR A 134 -4.93 -14.96 26.19
CA THR A 134 -5.59 -16.19 25.72
C THR A 134 -6.81 -15.86 24.87
N ILE A 135 -7.02 -16.65 23.82
CA ILE A 135 -8.29 -16.71 23.09
C ILE A 135 -8.96 -18.02 23.48
N THR A 136 -10.13 -17.94 24.09
CA THR A 136 -10.88 -19.14 24.49
C THR A 136 -11.51 -19.81 23.27
N ASN A 137 -11.55 -21.15 23.26
CA ASN A 137 -12.10 -21.95 22.15
C ASN A 137 -11.47 -21.68 20.79
N SER A 138 -10.16 -21.39 20.77
CA SER A 138 -9.39 -21.10 19.57
C SER A 138 -8.13 -21.96 19.55
N ASN A 139 -7.68 -22.34 18.36
CA ASN A 139 -6.37 -22.96 18.18
C ASN A 139 -5.25 -21.92 18.04
N PHE A 140 -5.59 -20.63 17.95
CA PHE A 140 -4.60 -19.56 17.98
C PHE A 140 -4.22 -19.23 19.41
N GLY A 141 -2.93 -19.27 19.69
CA GLY A 141 -2.36 -18.92 21.00
C GLY A 141 -1.87 -17.46 21.05
N ALA A 142 -1.51 -17.01 22.23
CA ALA A 142 -0.93 -15.68 22.42
C ALA A 142 0.33 -15.46 21.57
N SER A 143 1.13 -16.49 21.34
CA SER A 143 2.34 -16.45 20.50
C SER A 143 2.06 -16.21 19.01
N ASP A 144 0.83 -16.43 18.56
CA ASP A 144 0.43 -16.17 17.18
C ASP A 144 0.19 -14.68 16.91
N PHE A 145 -0.01 -13.89 17.96
CA PHE A 145 -0.31 -12.46 17.89
C PHE A 145 0.78 -11.57 18.52
N ASN A 146 1.37 -12.00 19.65
CA ASN A 146 2.28 -11.14 20.39
C ASN A 146 3.55 -10.79 19.60
N ASN A 147 3.83 -9.50 19.51
CA ASN A 147 4.95 -8.93 18.76
C ASN A 147 4.92 -9.27 17.26
N LYS A 148 3.74 -9.56 16.70
CA LYS A 148 3.57 -9.82 15.28
C LYS A 148 2.85 -8.71 14.57
N LYS A 149 3.28 -8.49 13.34
CA LYS A 149 2.72 -7.50 12.42
C LYS A 149 1.70 -8.18 11.51
N PHE A 150 0.57 -7.52 11.34
CA PHE A 150 -0.50 -7.96 10.47
C PHE A 150 -0.88 -6.85 9.51
N MET A 151 -1.15 -7.24 8.29
CA MET A 151 -1.81 -6.37 7.34
C MET A 151 -3.33 -6.46 7.55
N VAL A 152 -3.98 -5.32 7.66
CA VAL A 152 -5.43 -5.24 7.77
C VAL A 152 -6.05 -5.73 6.47
N THR A 153 -6.85 -6.79 6.54
CA THR A 153 -7.47 -7.41 5.37
C THR A 153 -8.68 -6.61 4.89
N SER A 154 -9.54 -6.20 5.81
CA SER A 154 -10.70 -5.37 5.51
C SER A 154 -11.13 -4.55 6.73
N VAL A 155 -11.94 -3.53 6.48
CA VAL A 155 -12.53 -2.65 7.50
C VAL A 155 -14.05 -2.67 7.28
N PRO A 156 -14.77 -3.62 7.88
CA PRO A 156 -16.22 -3.72 7.71
C PRO A 156 -17.00 -2.53 8.27
N THR A 157 -16.51 -1.93 9.37
CA THR A 157 -17.11 -0.72 9.98
C THR A 157 -16.02 0.19 10.52
N SER A 158 -16.34 1.41 10.94
CA SER A 158 -15.40 2.34 11.58
C SER A 158 -14.80 1.80 12.89
N THR A 159 -15.48 0.82 13.51
CA THR A 159 -15.07 0.19 14.79
C THR A 159 -14.60 -1.25 14.65
N THR A 160 -14.64 -1.85 13.46
CA THR A 160 -14.19 -3.24 13.25
C THR A 160 -13.24 -3.35 12.08
N LEU A 161 -12.19 -4.11 12.27
CA LEU A 161 -11.28 -4.52 11.20
C LEU A 161 -11.02 -6.02 11.25
N THR A 162 -10.50 -6.57 10.16
CA THR A 162 -10.14 -7.98 10.07
C THR A 162 -8.68 -8.16 9.68
N ILE A 163 -8.08 -9.22 10.19
CA ILE A 163 -6.78 -9.74 9.77
C ILE A 163 -6.92 -11.19 9.34
N THR A 164 -6.02 -11.68 8.50
CA THR A 164 -6.02 -13.05 8.03
C THR A 164 -4.83 -13.81 8.62
N MET A 165 -5.12 -14.93 9.26
CA MET A 165 -4.13 -15.84 9.84
C MET A 165 -3.62 -16.83 8.79
N PRO A 166 -2.44 -17.45 8.98
CA PRO A 166 -1.88 -18.43 8.04
C PRO A 166 -2.70 -19.73 7.91
N SER A 167 -3.51 -20.05 8.89
CA SER A 167 -4.35 -21.27 8.93
C SER A 167 -5.76 -20.95 9.36
N ASN A 168 -6.69 -21.87 9.06
CA ASN A 168 -8.05 -21.76 9.53
C ASN A 168 -8.16 -22.06 11.03
N GLU A 169 -9.10 -21.41 11.67
CA GLU A 169 -9.53 -21.67 13.02
C GLU A 169 -10.30 -22.98 13.12
N THR A 170 -10.12 -23.71 14.18
CA THR A 170 -10.85 -24.98 14.47
C THR A 170 -11.98 -24.82 15.47
N GLY A 171 -12.17 -23.63 16.02
CA GLY A 171 -13.25 -23.28 16.94
C GLY A 171 -13.73 -21.85 16.74
N SER A 172 -14.85 -21.49 17.35
CA SER A 172 -15.29 -20.10 17.41
C SER A 172 -14.88 -19.54 18.77
N GLY A 173 -13.87 -18.68 18.76
CA GLY A 173 -13.27 -18.15 19.97
C GLY A 173 -13.44 -16.64 20.12
N ALA A 174 -13.29 -16.18 21.33
CA ALA A 174 -13.26 -14.76 21.65
C ALA A 174 -12.26 -14.49 22.77
N THR A 175 -11.65 -13.32 22.77
CA THR A 175 -10.84 -12.87 23.91
C THR A 175 -11.74 -12.43 25.04
N THR A 176 -11.46 -12.92 26.26
CA THR A 176 -12.20 -12.57 27.48
C THR A 176 -11.41 -11.66 28.41
N SER A 177 -10.13 -11.43 28.12
CA SER A 177 -9.24 -10.59 28.91
C SER A 177 -8.92 -9.27 28.24
N GLY A 178 -8.57 -8.27 29.05
CA GLY A 178 -8.23 -6.93 28.61
C GLY A 178 -6.73 -6.71 28.41
N GLY A 179 -6.38 -5.52 27.96
CA GLY A 179 -5.00 -5.07 27.84
C GLY A 179 -4.31 -5.44 26.55
N ILE A 180 -5.02 -6.01 25.56
CA ILE A 180 -4.48 -6.26 24.23
C ILE A 180 -4.15 -4.94 23.58
N ARG A 181 -2.90 -4.80 23.15
CA ARG A 181 -2.40 -3.56 22.55
C ARG A 181 -2.34 -3.69 21.06
N VAL A 182 -3.02 -2.78 20.34
CA VAL A 182 -2.98 -2.61 18.90
C VAL A 182 -2.22 -1.34 18.59
N GLN A 183 -1.10 -1.47 17.88
CA GLN A 183 -0.27 -0.35 17.46
C GLN A 183 -0.40 -0.17 15.95
N HIS A 184 -1.02 0.92 15.54
CA HIS A 184 -1.19 1.28 14.14
C HIS A 184 0.08 1.97 13.63
N TYR A 185 0.68 1.46 12.58
CA TYR A 185 1.82 2.04 11.92
C TYR A 185 1.40 3.25 11.07
N TYR A 186 2.28 4.22 10.89
CA TYR A 186 2.02 5.28 9.92
C TYR A 186 1.87 4.67 8.52
N PRO A 187 0.76 4.90 7.81
CA PRO A 187 0.59 4.42 6.45
C PRO A 187 1.63 5.07 5.52
N VAL A 188 2.31 4.27 4.71
CA VAL A 188 3.28 4.77 3.72
C VAL A 188 2.63 4.96 2.37
N GLY A 189 1.75 4.05 1.98
CA GLY A 189 1.05 4.07 0.71
C GLY A 189 1.06 2.70 0.01
N PRO A 190 0.42 2.61 -1.17
CA PRO A 190 0.33 1.36 -1.92
C PRO A 190 1.68 0.93 -2.50
N ALA A 191 1.78 -0.36 -2.85
CA ALA A 191 2.98 -0.91 -3.49
C ALA A 191 3.16 -0.41 -4.93
N VAL A 192 2.06 -0.11 -5.59
CA VAL A 192 2.00 0.41 -6.96
C VAL A 192 1.08 1.62 -6.98
N GLN A 193 1.19 2.42 -8.01
CA GLN A 193 0.24 3.51 -8.23
C GLN A 193 -1.17 2.92 -8.29
N ALA A 194 -2.06 3.43 -7.46
CA ALA A 194 -3.47 3.09 -7.46
C ALA A 194 -4.24 4.33 -7.90
N LYS A 195 -5.24 4.13 -8.72
CA LYS A 195 -6.01 5.20 -9.39
C LYS A 195 -5.13 6.06 -10.31
N GLY A 196 -5.73 6.65 -11.30
CA GLY A 196 -5.06 7.59 -12.18
C GLY A 196 -5.40 7.41 -13.65
N PHE A 197 -4.89 8.37 -14.43
CA PHE A 197 -5.08 8.45 -15.88
C PHE A 197 -3.71 8.37 -16.55
N GLY A 198 -3.64 7.66 -17.66
CA GLY A 198 -2.42 7.61 -18.45
C GLY A 198 -2.26 6.32 -19.24
N TRP A 199 -1.14 6.24 -19.93
CA TRP A 199 -0.78 5.05 -20.69
C TRP A 199 -0.60 3.84 -19.77
N SER A 200 -1.22 2.72 -20.11
CA SER A 200 -1.21 1.47 -19.34
C SER A 200 -2.01 1.48 -18.01
N LEU A 201 -2.83 2.48 -17.79
CA LEU A 201 -3.74 2.55 -16.65
C LEU A 201 -5.18 2.30 -17.11
N GLY A 202 -5.56 1.02 -17.29
CA GLY A 202 -6.92 0.63 -17.65
C GLY A 202 -7.39 1.09 -19.03
N SER A 203 -8.66 1.42 -19.15
CA SER A 203 -9.30 1.89 -20.39
C SER A 203 -8.80 3.28 -20.81
N TRP A 204 -8.99 3.67 -22.07
CA TRP A 204 -8.75 5.04 -22.53
C TRP A 204 -9.55 6.05 -21.67
N GLY A 205 -8.84 6.90 -20.96
CA GLY A 205 -9.45 7.84 -19.99
C GLY A 205 -9.16 7.48 -18.53
N GLY A 206 -8.49 6.36 -18.28
CA GLY A 206 -8.15 5.88 -16.95
C GLY A 206 -9.21 4.93 -16.38
N GLU A 207 -8.78 4.08 -15.49
CA GLU A 207 -9.63 3.18 -14.72
C GLU A 207 -9.13 3.14 -13.28
N ASP A 208 -10.03 3.28 -12.34
CA ASP A 208 -9.70 3.08 -10.93
C ASP A 208 -9.50 1.58 -10.69
N VAL A 209 -8.25 1.17 -10.56
CA VAL A 209 -7.91 -0.22 -10.19
C VAL A 209 -8.34 -0.43 -8.75
N GLY A 210 -9.54 -0.94 -8.55
CA GLY A 210 -10.17 -1.12 -7.25
C GLY A 210 -11.39 -0.22 -7.05
N ALA A 211 -11.94 0.32 -8.14
CA ALA A 211 -13.24 1.01 -8.09
C ALA A 211 -14.26 0.18 -7.34
N ALA A 212 -14.97 0.81 -6.42
CA ALA A 212 -16.02 0.17 -5.65
C ALA A 212 -17.06 -0.42 -6.60
N THR A 213 -17.42 -1.67 -6.37
CA THR A 213 -18.46 -2.35 -7.14
C THR A 213 -19.57 -2.84 -6.24
N THR A 214 -20.79 -2.81 -6.76
CA THR A 214 -21.98 -3.42 -6.17
C THR A 214 -22.82 -4.02 -7.30
N THR A 215 -24.06 -4.38 -7.01
CA THR A 215 -25.02 -4.85 -8.01
C THR A 215 -26.34 -4.10 -7.91
N LEU A 216 -27.11 -4.08 -9.00
CA LEU A 216 -28.47 -3.59 -9.00
C LEU A 216 -29.37 -4.54 -8.17
N SER A 217 -30.17 -3.97 -7.28
CA SER A 217 -31.18 -4.71 -6.51
C SER A 217 -32.33 -5.19 -7.40
N ALA A 218 -32.70 -4.40 -8.40
CA ALA A 218 -33.75 -4.73 -9.38
C ALA A 218 -33.32 -4.30 -10.78
N GLY A 219 -33.91 -4.92 -11.80
CA GLY A 219 -33.67 -4.53 -13.19
C GLY A 219 -34.22 -3.12 -13.48
N ILE A 220 -33.55 -2.41 -14.37
CA ILE A 220 -33.94 -1.07 -14.83
C ILE A 220 -34.08 -1.07 -16.35
N ASN A 221 -35.02 -0.28 -16.86
CA ASN A 221 -35.17 -0.04 -18.31
C ASN A 221 -34.33 1.17 -18.77
N SER A 222 -34.26 1.40 -20.07
CA SER A 222 -33.43 2.45 -20.67
C SER A 222 -33.90 3.89 -20.39
N SER A 223 -35.14 4.09 -19.95
CA SER A 223 -35.68 5.41 -19.66
C SER A 223 -35.87 5.71 -18.16
N GLN A 224 -35.52 4.76 -17.32
CA GLN A 224 -35.75 4.87 -15.88
C GLN A 224 -34.70 5.77 -15.23
N THR A 225 -35.13 6.77 -14.46
CA THR A 225 -34.31 7.72 -13.71
C THR A 225 -34.57 7.69 -12.20
N THR A 226 -35.52 6.85 -11.76
CA THR A 226 -35.88 6.66 -10.33
C THR A 226 -35.94 5.15 -10.04
N GLY A 227 -35.88 4.76 -8.76
CA GLY A 227 -35.95 3.35 -8.39
C GLY A 227 -34.68 2.57 -8.78
N ILE A 228 -33.54 3.23 -9.02
CA ILE A 228 -32.26 2.60 -9.28
C ILE A 228 -31.59 2.33 -7.93
N ILE A 229 -31.75 1.11 -7.43
CA ILE A 229 -31.38 0.74 -6.07
C ILE A 229 -30.14 -0.17 -6.09
N LEU A 230 -29.14 0.20 -5.30
CA LEU A 230 -27.91 -0.56 -5.11
C LEU A 230 -28.10 -1.62 -4.00
N VAL A 231 -27.46 -2.76 -4.14
CA VAL A 231 -27.42 -3.77 -3.05
C VAL A 231 -26.56 -3.27 -1.90
N ASN A 232 -25.45 -2.64 -2.20
CA ASN A 232 -24.55 -2.02 -1.22
C ASN A 232 -24.05 -0.66 -1.75
N ASP A 233 -24.16 0.38 -0.94
CA ASP A 233 -23.77 1.76 -1.28
C ASP A 233 -22.59 2.30 -0.46
N ALA A 234 -22.02 1.49 0.45
CA ALA A 234 -21.05 1.94 1.44
C ALA A 234 -19.80 2.64 0.86
N LEU A 235 -19.43 2.35 -0.39
CA LEU A 235 -18.26 2.92 -1.06
C LEU A 235 -18.64 3.83 -2.26
N PHE A 236 -19.87 4.29 -2.28
CA PHE A 236 -20.37 5.19 -3.32
C PHE A 236 -20.60 6.59 -2.72
N PRO A 237 -20.20 7.67 -3.43
CA PRO A 237 -20.42 9.03 -2.94
C PRO A 237 -21.91 9.31 -2.71
N THR A 238 -22.23 9.90 -1.57
CA THR A 238 -23.64 10.21 -1.19
C THR A 238 -24.03 11.65 -1.44
N ALA A 239 -23.11 12.48 -1.93
CA ALA A 239 -23.35 13.90 -2.22
C ALA A 239 -22.46 14.37 -3.38
N GLY A 240 -22.91 15.42 -4.07
CA GLY A 240 -22.23 15.94 -5.25
C GLY A 240 -22.54 15.14 -6.52
N THR A 241 -22.12 15.67 -7.68
CA THR A 241 -22.27 14.93 -8.94
C THR A 241 -21.30 13.78 -8.99
N SER A 242 -21.84 12.58 -9.02
CA SER A 242 -21.09 11.32 -9.01
C SER A 242 -21.54 10.42 -10.17
N PHE A 243 -20.73 9.42 -10.51
CA PHE A 243 -20.96 8.59 -11.68
C PHE A 243 -20.87 7.10 -11.34
N VAL A 244 -21.70 6.31 -12.00
CA VAL A 244 -21.64 4.85 -11.98
C VAL A 244 -21.68 4.30 -13.40
N LYS A 245 -20.99 3.19 -13.62
CA LYS A 245 -21.02 2.44 -14.87
C LYS A 245 -21.75 1.12 -14.68
N ILE A 246 -22.66 0.82 -15.59
CA ILE A 246 -23.40 -0.44 -15.65
C ILE A 246 -23.30 -0.99 -17.07
N GLY A 247 -22.58 -2.08 -17.25
CA GLY A 247 -22.24 -2.57 -18.59
C GLY A 247 -21.43 -1.54 -19.38
N THR A 248 -21.99 -0.99 -20.44
CA THR A 248 -21.38 0.06 -21.27
C THR A 248 -21.94 1.44 -21.02
N GLU A 249 -22.92 1.58 -20.14
CA GLU A 249 -23.58 2.86 -19.84
C GLU A 249 -22.96 3.53 -18.61
N GLU A 250 -22.72 4.84 -18.71
CA GLU A 250 -22.42 5.75 -17.61
C GLU A 250 -23.67 6.52 -17.21
N ILE A 251 -23.90 6.61 -15.92
CA ILE A 251 -25.04 7.26 -15.29
C ILE A 251 -24.52 8.23 -14.24
N SER A 252 -24.94 9.50 -14.28
CA SER A 252 -24.65 10.43 -13.19
C SER A 252 -25.78 10.46 -12.18
N TYR A 253 -25.44 10.77 -10.93
CA TYR A 253 -26.40 10.95 -9.84
C TYR A 253 -25.86 12.01 -8.86
N THR A 254 -26.74 12.59 -8.03
CA THR A 254 -26.36 13.65 -7.10
C THR A 254 -26.46 13.26 -5.63
N GLY A 255 -26.94 12.07 -5.33
CA GLY A 255 -27.01 11.55 -3.96
C GLY A 255 -27.54 10.13 -3.92
N ILE A 256 -27.49 9.55 -2.73
CA ILE A 256 -28.04 8.22 -2.45
C ILE A 256 -28.99 8.34 -1.26
N SER A 257 -30.20 7.82 -1.40
CA SER A 257 -31.19 7.83 -0.33
C SER A 257 -30.88 6.77 0.75
N ALA A 258 -31.57 6.85 1.89
CA ALA A 258 -31.47 5.84 2.95
C ALA A 258 -31.89 4.42 2.50
N SER A 259 -32.69 4.32 1.43
CA SER A 259 -33.05 3.06 0.78
C SER A 259 -32.06 2.58 -0.27
N LYS A 260 -30.88 3.22 -0.36
CA LYS A 260 -29.81 2.93 -1.33
C LYS A 260 -30.18 3.24 -2.78
N GLU A 261 -31.16 4.09 -3.00
CA GLU A 261 -31.58 4.54 -4.31
C GLU A 261 -30.74 5.72 -4.76
N LEU A 262 -30.26 5.69 -6.00
CA LEU A 262 -29.58 6.82 -6.65
C LEU A 262 -30.62 7.93 -6.91
N THR A 263 -30.30 9.15 -6.49
CA THR A 263 -31.16 10.33 -6.64
C THR A 263 -30.55 11.37 -7.58
N GLY A 264 -31.37 12.15 -8.27
CA GLY A 264 -30.92 13.13 -9.25
C GLY A 264 -30.19 12.49 -10.43
N VAL A 265 -30.72 11.37 -10.89
CA VAL A 265 -30.12 10.54 -11.93
C VAL A 265 -30.26 11.17 -13.32
N THR A 266 -29.14 11.18 -14.05
CA THR A 266 -29.11 11.46 -15.50
C THR A 266 -28.47 10.27 -16.21
N ARG A 267 -29.15 9.76 -17.22
CA ARG A 267 -28.68 8.66 -18.08
C ARG A 267 -27.91 9.22 -19.28
N GLU A 268 -27.21 8.34 -20.00
CA GLU A 268 -26.49 8.68 -21.25
C GLU A 268 -25.39 9.74 -21.07
N VAL A 269 -24.74 9.76 -19.92
CA VAL A 269 -23.64 10.70 -19.68
C VAL A 269 -22.33 10.21 -20.30
N ARG A 270 -21.38 11.10 -20.46
CA ARG A 270 -20.04 10.81 -20.99
C ARG A 270 -20.06 10.09 -22.35
N GLY A 271 -21.05 10.42 -23.20
CA GLY A 271 -21.13 9.86 -24.55
C GLY A 271 -21.59 8.40 -24.64
N THR A 272 -22.16 7.86 -23.59
CA THR A 272 -22.75 6.52 -23.57
C THR A 272 -24.21 6.54 -23.99
N THR A 273 -24.82 5.38 -24.19
CA THR A 273 -26.25 5.25 -24.55
C THR A 273 -26.98 4.48 -23.46
N ALA A 274 -28.17 4.96 -23.07
CA ALA A 274 -28.99 4.30 -22.07
C ALA A 274 -29.42 2.91 -22.51
N ALA A 275 -29.26 1.94 -21.64
CA ALA A 275 -29.57 0.54 -21.87
C ALA A 275 -30.45 -0.05 -20.76
N THR A 276 -31.05 -1.20 -21.05
CA THR A 276 -31.75 -2.00 -20.03
C THR A 276 -30.73 -2.83 -19.28
N HIS A 277 -30.77 -2.82 -17.95
CA HIS A 277 -29.91 -3.64 -17.12
C HIS A 277 -30.72 -4.58 -16.22
N SER A 278 -30.30 -5.81 -16.13
CA SER A 278 -30.96 -6.83 -15.31
C SER A 278 -30.67 -6.62 -13.82
N SER A 279 -31.56 -7.14 -12.96
CA SER A 279 -31.24 -7.32 -11.53
C SER A 279 -29.94 -8.12 -11.38
N GLY A 280 -29.09 -7.72 -10.45
CA GLY A 280 -27.77 -8.31 -10.25
C GLY A 280 -26.67 -7.83 -11.21
N ALA A 281 -26.98 -6.93 -12.15
CA ALA A 281 -25.96 -6.31 -13.00
C ALA A 281 -24.92 -5.56 -12.16
N THR A 282 -23.65 -5.72 -12.48
CA THR A 282 -22.55 -5.05 -11.77
C THR A 282 -22.61 -3.54 -11.99
N VAL A 283 -22.56 -2.80 -10.90
CA VAL A 283 -22.47 -1.33 -10.85
C VAL A 283 -21.10 -0.96 -10.33
N THR A 284 -20.33 -0.24 -11.12
CA THR A 284 -18.99 0.23 -10.76
C THR A 284 -19.03 1.72 -10.47
N ASN A 285 -18.44 2.15 -9.37
CA ASN A 285 -18.27 3.57 -9.08
C ASN A 285 -17.21 4.15 -10.04
N THR A 286 -17.61 5.11 -10.89
CA THR A 286 -16.73 5.81 -11.84
C THR A 286 -16.66 7.32 -11.56
N SER A 287 -17.05 7.72 -10.35
CA SER A 287 -17.07 9.13 -9.95
C SER A 287 -15.70 9.79 -10.02
N GLU A 288 -14.65 9.02 -9.89
CA GLU A 288 -13.27 9.49 -9.98
C GLU A 288 -12.70 9.46 -11.41
N PHE A 289 -13.43 8.93 -12.36
CA PHE A 289 -13.03 8.94 -13.77
C PHE A 289 -13.40 10.28 -14.41
N VAL A 290 -12.48 10.80 -15.21
CA VAL A 290 -12.74 11.98 -16.04
C VAL A 290 -12.52 11.60 -17.50
N ALA A 291 -13.38 12.13 -18.37
CA ALA A 291 -13.23 11.98 -19.82
C ALA A 291 -12.09 12.87 -20.35
N TRP A 292 -11.65 12.59 -21.56
CA TRP A 292 -10.68 13.45 -22.26
C TRP A 292 -11.22 14.89 -22.38
N GLY A 293 -10.43 15.86 -21.86
CA GLY A 293 -10.80 17.27 -21.88
C GLY A 293 -11.64 17.76 -20.70
N GLU A 294 -12.03 16.87 -19.78
CA GLU A 294 -12.63 17.27 -18.51
C GLU A 294 -11.55 17.55 -17.45
N ALA A 295 -11.81 18.54 -16.61
CA ALA A 295 -10.92 18.81 -15.48
C ALA A 295 -11.07 17.70 -14.44
N ALA A 296 -9.95 17.14 -13.98
CA ALA A 296 -9.94 16.20 -12.88
C ALA A 296 -10.47 16.88 -11.61
N SER A 297 -11.45 16.25 -10.95
CA SER A 297 -11.95 16.68 -9.66
C SER A 297 -11.22 15.95 -8.54
N GLY A 298 -10.26 16.61 -7.90
CA GLY A 298 -9.53 16.07 -6.75
C GLY A 298 -8.23 15.30 -7.10
N ASP A 299 -7.62 14.72 -6.09
CA ASP A 299 -6.41 13.91 -6.20
C ASP A 299 -6.76 12.51 -6.73
N LEU A 300 -6.78 12.37 -8.06
CA LEU A 300 -7.16 11.14 -8.75
C LEU A 300 -6.04 10.10 -8.83
N VAL A 301 -4.84 10.45 -8.42
CA VAL A 301 -3.69 9.57 -8.46
C VAL A 301 -3.19 9.31 -7.05
N ILE A 302 -3.21 8.05 -6.64
CA ILE A 302 -2.53 7.63 -5.40
C ILE A 302 -1.16 7.11 -5.80
N GLU A 303 -0.14 7.90 -5.51
CA GLU A 303 1.24 7.54 -5.79
C GLU A 303 1.69 6.35 -4.92
N PRO A 304 2.65 5.54 -5.40
CA PRO A 304 3.24 4.49 -4.58
C PRO A 304 3.81 5.06 -3.29
N GLY A 305 3.69 4.31 -2.20
CA GLY A 305 4.30 4.69 -0.93
C GLY A 305 5.80 4.84 -1.06
N MET A 306 6.33 6.04 -0.82
CA MET A 306 7.73 6.39 -0.99
C MET A 306 8.30 7.04 0.25
N TRP A 307 9.62 6.98 0.38
CA TRP A 307 10.40 7.61 1.43
C TRP A 307 11.42 8.58 0.84
N SER A 308 11.55 9.74 1.46
CA SER A 308 12.75 10.57 1.35
C SER A 308 13.56 10.38 2.64
N LEU A 309 14.81 9.95 2.50
CA LEU A 309 15.67 9.54 3.61
C LEU A 309 16.98 10.31 3.57
N ASP A 310 17.39 10.85 4.71
CA ASP A 310 18.66 11.54 4.90
C ASP A 310 19.12 11.38 6.36
N ASN A 311 20.24 12.00 6.76
CA ASN A 311 20.65 12.01 8.16
C ASN A 311 21.19 13.38 8.59
N PHE A 312 20.99 13.70 9.85
CA PHE A 312 21.59 14.83 10.54
C PHE A 312 22.43 14.29 11.72
N GLY A 313 23.73 14.19 11.51
CA GLY A 313 24.62 13.55 12.48
C GLY A 313 24.21 12.11 12.76
N ASP A 314 23.92 11.80 14.03
CA ASP A 314 23.52 10.46 14.47
C ASP A 314 22.04 10.12 14.22
N LYS A 315 21.26 11.10 13.75
CA LYS A 315 19.83 10.93 13.55
C LYS A 315 19.53 10.65 12.07
N ALA A 316 18.86 9.55 11.77
CA ALA A 316 18.20 9.36 10.50
C ALA A 316 16.94 10.22 10.45
N ILE A 317 16.79 11.00 9.41
CA ILE A 317 15.60 11.80 9.13
C ILE A 317 14.82 11.11 8.00
N CYS A 318 13.56 10.86 8.25
CA CYS A 318 12.73 10.02 7.38
C CYS A 318 11.42 10.73 7.09
N LEU A 319 11.11 10.97 5.84
CA LEU A 319 9.87 11.57 5.40
C LEU A 319 9.07 10.51 4.63
N ILE A 320 7.83 10.26 5.06
CA ILE A 320 6.83 9.58 4.25
C ILE A 320 6.25 10.60 3.26
N HIS A 321 6.22 10.27 1.98
CA HIS A 321 5.69 11.14 0.93
C HIS A 321 4.26 11.59 1.25
N ASP A 322 3.97 12.88 1.11
CA ASP A 322 2.71 13.55 1.48
C ASP A 322 2.28 13.34 2.95
N SER A 323 3.25 13.11 3.85
CA SER A 323 3.00 12.89 5.27
C SER A 323 4.05 13.60 6.14
N ALA A 324 4.17 13.17 7.38
CA ALA A 324 5.03 13.76 8.40
C ALA A 324 6.51 13.38 8.23
N VAL A 325 7.36 14.17 8.86
CA VAL A 325 8.81 13.94 8.97
C VAL A 325 9.10 13.30 10.33
N PHE A 326 9.93 12.28 10.33
CA PHE A 326 10.31 11.51 11.51
C PHE A 326 11.81 11.53 11.70
N GLU A 327 12.24 11.39 12.95
CA GLU A 327 13.65 11.17 13.30
C GLU A 327 13.83 9.86 14.06
N TRP A 328 14.92 9.17 13.78
CA TRP A 328 15.38 8.02 14.53
C TRP A 328 16.83 8.24 14.96
N ASN A 329 17.11 8.15 16.27
CA ASN A 329 18.43 8.41 16.83
C ASN A 329 19.24 7.12 16.97
N SER A 330 20.25 6.95 16.13
CA SER A 330 21.15 5.78 16.14
C SER A 330 22.11 5.73 17.34
N ALA A 331 22.28 6.85 18.05
CA ALA A 331 23.11 6.95 19.24
C ALA A 331 22.33 6.73 20.54
N ALA A 332 21.01 6.52 20.47
CA ALA A 332 20.22 6.20 21.65
C ALA A 332 20.68 4.87 22.29
N THR A 333 20.61 4.77 23.62
CA THR A 333 21.04 3.58 24.36
C THR A 333 20.36 2.30 23.87
N ASP A 334 19.11 2.40 23.44
CA ASP A 334 18.31 1.28 22.91
C ASP A 334 17.85 1.55 21.46
N ALA A 335 18.74 2.03 20.63
CA ALA A 335 18.45 2.43 19.26
C ALA A 335 17.76 1.31 18.44
N THR A 336 18.19 0.07 18.64
CA THR A 336 17.65 -1.09 17.89
C THR A 336 16.24 -1.50 18.26
N ASN A 337 15.76 -1.10 19.46
CA ASN A 337 14.39 -1.33 19.91
C ASN A 337 13.55 -0.03 19.90
N SER A 338 14.17 1.12 19.62
CA SER A 338 13.47 2.39 19.50
C SER A 338 12.87 2.57 18.12
N ARG A 339 11.74 3.27 18.06
CA ARG A 339 11.07 3.62 16.80
C ARG A 339 11.34 5.08 16.45
N ALA A 340 11.24 5.37 15.16
CA ALA A 340 11.25 6.75 14.70
C ALA A 340 10.07 7.52 15.28
N THR A 341 10.30 8.77 15.62
CA THR A 341 9.30 9.67 16.21
C THR A 341 9.11 10.90 15.35
N ILE A 342 7.91 11.46 15.35
CA ILE A 342 7.58 12.66 14.58
C ILE A 342 8.43 13.84 15.06
N ILE A 343 8.95 14.64 14.13
CA ILE A 343 9.67 15.88 14.45
C ILE A 343 8.64 16.98 14.71
N SER A 344 8.62 17.49 15.93
CA SER A 344 7.71 18.58 16.32
C SER A 344 8.00 19.84 15.51
N GLY A 345 6.94 20.45 14.97
CA GLY A 345 7.05 21.67 14.16
C GLY A 345 7.50 21.46 12.70
N ALA A 346 7.82 20.23 12.30
CA ALA A 346 8.04 19.91 10.91
C ALA A 346 6.72 19.94 10.10
N PRO A 347 6.77 20.19 8.78
CA PRO A 347 5.59 20.11 7.94
C PRO A 347 4.92 18.72 8.02
N THR A 348 3.59 18.72 7.97
CA THR A 348 2.79 17.48 8.05
C THR A 348 2.41 16.89 6.71
N ALA A 349 2.75 17.58 5.62
CA ALA A 349 2.57 17.11 4.25
C ALA A 349 3.72 17.64 3.39
N SER A 350 4.71 16.82 3.14
CA SER A 350 5.89 17.17 2.35
C SER A 350 6.22 16.05 1.39
N ARG A 351 6.74 16.41 0.20
CA ARG A 351 7.07 15.41 -0.83
C ARG A 351 8.54 15.03 -0.83
N HIS A 352 9.42 15.97 -0.55
CA HIS A 352 10.86 15.74 -0.56
C HIS A 352 11.51 16.45 0.62
N MET A 353 12.61 15.88 1.06
CA MET A 353 13.42 16.39 2.15
C MET A 353 14.89 16.28 1.73
N LEU A 354 15.67 17.29 2.10
CA LEU A 354 17.14 17.33 2.05
C LEU A 354 17.61 17.91 3.38
N VAL A 355 18.62 17.33 4.00
CA VAL A 355 19.22 17.75 5.25
C VAL A 355 20.61 18.36 5.00
#